data_4a895e81110e4a5d67030b0e97400ecb
#
_entry.id   4a895e81110e4a5d67030b0e97400ecb
#
_cell.length_a   1.000
_cell.length_b   1.000
_cell.length_c   1.000
_cell.angle_alpha   90.00
_cell.angle_beta   90.00
_cell.angle_gamma   90.00
#
_symmetry.space_group_name_H-M   'P 1'
#
loop_
_entity.id
_entity.type
_entity.pdbx_description
1 polymer ?
#
loop_
_entity_poly.entity_id
_entity_poly.type
_entity_poly.pdbx_seq_one_letter_code
_entity_poly.pdbx_strand_id
1 'polypeptide(L)'
;MPERDPDCLFCTIVAGEQSAEIVFEDELSIAFLDVRPVFHGHSLLVPRDHYETLADLPAELLGPYFANVQLLSRAIPKAMEAQGSFVAINNVVSQSVPHLHTHVVPRVRKDGLRGFFWPRTKYESDEQAAAVAEAIRQLM
;
A
#
# COMPACT_ATOMS: atom_id res chain seq x y z
N MET A 1 16.76 7.00 13.31
CA MET A 1 15.30 6.87 13.32
C MET A 1 14.71 7.83 12.34
N PRO A 2 13.93 7.35 11.40
CA PRO A 2 13.19 8.26 10.55
C PRO A 2 12.21 9.01 11.42
N GLU A 3 12.42 10.29 11.50
CA GLU A 3 11.55 11.17 12.25
C GLU A 3 10.36 11.56 11.40
N ARG A 4 9.37 12.16 12.04
CA ARG A 4 8.24 12.72 11.29
C ARG A 4 8.72 13.83 10.40
N ASP A 5 8.18 13.87 9.21
CA ASP A 5 8.37 14.98 8.30
C ASP A 5 7.20 15.95 8.48
N PRO A 6 7.44 17.18 8.95
CA PRO A 6 6.36 18.14 9.18
C PRO A 6 5.64 18.56 7.90
N ASP A 7 6.26 18.37 6.74
CA ASP A 7 5.67 18.67 5.44
C ASP A 7 4.92 17.47 4.84
N CYS A 8 4.95 16.32 5.50
CA CYS A 8 4.27 15.12 5.04
C CYS A 8 2.83 15.07 5.55
N LEU A 9 1.88 14.97 4.62
CA LEU A 9 0.46 14.87 4.97
C LEU A 9 0.17 13.70 5.92
N PHE A 10 0.75 12.53 5.65
CA PHE A 10 0.50 11.35 6.49
C PHE A 10 1.13 11.47 7.87
N CYS A 11 2.30 12.11 7.96
CA CYS A 11 2.88 12.43 9.27
C CYS A 11 1.97 13.36 10.09
N THR A 12 1.32 14.32 9.45
CA THR A 12 0.37 15.22 10.14
C THR A 12 -0.88 14.48 10.60
N ILE A 13 -1.34 13.50 9.84
CA ILE A 13 -2.45 12.64 10.24
C ILE A 13 -2.04 11.77 11.45
N VAL A 14 -0.86 11.16 11.39
CA VAL A 14 -0.32 10.36 12.50
C VAL A 14 -0.21 11.20 13.78
N ALA A 15 0.18 12.45 13.65
CA ALA A 15 0.31 13.38 14.77
C ALA A 15 -1.03 13.90 15.32
N GLY A 16 -2.13 13.64 14.61
CA GLY A 16 -3.45 14.14 14.99
C GLY A 16 -3.66 15.61 14.60
N GLU A 17 -2.78 16.19 13.82
CA GLU A 17 -2.87 17.59 13.37
C GLU A 17 -3.80 17.76 12.18
N GLN A 18 -3.94 16.72 11.37
CA GLN A 18 -4.85 16.65 10.23
C GLN A 18 -5.90 15.58 10.51
N SER A 19 -7.17 15.93 10.41
CA SER A 19 -8.26 14.96 10.64
C SER A 19 -8.31 13.90 9.53
N ALA A 20 -8.70 12.69 9.90
CA ALA A 20 -8.92 11.57 9.01
C ALA A 20 -9.90 10.60 9.66
N GLU A 21 -10.58 9.80 8.86
CA GLU A 21 -11.45 8.75 9.38
C GLU A 21 -10.61 7.50 9.67
N ILE A 22 -10.24 7.33 10.93
CA ILE A 22 -9.35 6.26 11.38
C ILE A 22 -10.14 4.95 11.46
N VAL A 23 -9.64 3.91 10.83
CA VAL A 23 -10.26 2.57 10.86
C VAL A 23 -9.50 1.60 11.76
N PHE A 24 -8.21 1.83 11.98
CA PHE A 24 -7.38 0.97 12.82
C PHE A 24 -6.12 1.72 13.23
N GLU A 25 -5.62 1.45 14.43
CA GLU A 25 -4.31 1.93 14.84
C GLU A 25 -3.69 1.03 15.89
N ASP A 26 -2.38 0.93 15.87
CA ASP A 26 -1.58 0.30 16.91
C ASP A 26 -0.30 1.09 17.12
N GLU A 27 0.68 0.52 17.82
CA GLU A 27 1.95 1.20 18.12
C GLU A 27 2.80 1.45 16.87
N LEU A 28 2.63 0.64 15.84
CA LEU A 28 3.46 0.66 14.64
C LEU A 28 2.82 1.46 13.51
N SER A 29 1.53 1.32 13.33
CA SER A 29 0.87 1.83 12.12
C SER A 29 -0.53 2.36 12.41
N ILE A 30 -1.05 3.08 11.44
CA ILE A 30 -2.39 3.65 11.50
C ILE A 30 -3.03 3.49 10.12
N ALA A 31 -4.31 3.18 10.10
CA ALA A 31 -5.07 3.07 8.87
C ALA A 31 -6.24 4.04 8.87
N PHE A 32 -6.49 4.68 7.75
CA PHE A 32 -7.57 5.64 7.60
C PHE A 32 -8.17 5.55 6.19
N LEU A 33 -9.38 6.03 6.04
CA LEU A 33 -10.05 6.02 4.74
C LEU A 33 -9.35 6.96 3.76
N ASP A 34 -9.21 6.52 2.53
CA ASP A 34 -8.80 7.40 1.43
C ASP A 34 -9.94 8.40 1.18
N VAL A 35 -9.62 9.69 1.13
CA VAL A 35 -10.61 10.75 0.89
C VAL A 35 -11.13 10.78 -0.54
N ARG A 36 -10.40 10.16 -1.46
CA ARG A 36 -10.85 9.96 -2.85
C ARG A 36 -10.78 8.48 -3.19
N PRO A 37 -11.67 7.68 -2.61
CA PRO A 37 -11.57 6.23 -2.71
C PRO A 37 -11.86 5.73 -4.11
N VAL A 38 -11.23 4.60 -4.48
CA VAL A 38 -11.62 3.84 -5.67
C VAL A 38 -13.03 3.27 -5.47
N PHE A 39 -13.26 2.70 -4.28
CA PHE A 39 -14.58 2.26 -3.82
C PHE A 39 -14.71 2.60 -2.34
N HIS A 40 -15.93 2.72 -1.84
CA HIS A 40 -16.16 2.97 -0.41
C HIS A 40 -15.48 1.86 0.41
N GLY A 41 -14.78 2.26 1.44
CA GLY A 41 -13.98 1.34 2.27
C GLY A 41 -12.50 1.29 1.87
N HIS A 42 -12.12 1.87 0.75
CA HIS A 42 -10.71 2.00 0.36
C HIS A 42 -9.94 2.69 1.47
N SER A 43 -9.01 1.98 2.08
CA SER A 43 -8.23 2.46 3.23
C SER A 43 -6.75 2.46 2.90
N LEU A 44 -6.02 3.30 3.61
CA LEU A 44 -4.57 3.39 3.53
C LEU A 44 -3.99 3.00 4.88
N LEU A 45 -3.04 2.06 4.88
CA LEU A 45 -2.25 1.74 6.06
C LEU A 45 -0.88 2.40 5.92
N VAL A 46 -0.46 3.14 6.93
CA VAL A 46 0.85 3.79 6.94
C VAL A 46 1.60 3.45 8.22
N PRO A 47 2.93 3.30 8.19
CA PRO A 47 3.70 3.26 9.43
C PRO A 47 3.65 4.62 10.10
N ARG A 48 3.70 4.65 11.43
CA ARG A 48 3.71 5.92 12.18
C ARG A 48 4.98 6.71 11.93
N ASP A 49 6.12 6.02 11.83
CA ASP A 49 7.38 6.65 11.46
C ASP A 49 7.42 6.89 9.96
N HIS A 50 8.12 7.93 9.57
CA HIS A 50 8.21 8.32 8.17
C HIS A 50 9.22 7.45 7.42
N TYR A 51 8.74 6.52 6.63
CA TYR A 51 9.51 5.79 5.63
C TYR A 51 8.93 6.12 4.26
N GLU A 52 9.75 6.42 3.30
CA GLU A 52 9.27 6.87 2.00
C GLU A 52 8.68 5.72 1.18
N THR A 53 9.40 4.59 1.13
CA THR A 53 8.99 3.44 0.32
C THR A 53 9.08 2.14 1.11
N LEU A 54 8.56 1.06 0.52
CA LEU A 54 8.67 -0.28 1.11
C LEU A 54 10.13 -0.68 1.31
N ALA A 55 11.02 -0.29 0.40
CA ALA A 55 12.44 -0.62 0.50
C ALA A 55 13.11 0.02 1.73
N ASP A 56 12.54 1.10 2.25
CA ASP A 56 13.07 1.81 3.40
C ASP A 56 12.58 1.26 4.74
N LEU A 57 11.53 0.44 4.72
CA LEU A 57 10.97 -0.13 5.94
C LEU A 57 11.97 -1.10 6.56
N PRO A 58 12.35 -0.91 7.85
CA PRO A 58 13.27 -1.86 8.51
C PRO A 58 12.74 -3.28 8.52
N ALA A 59 13.65 -4.24 8.37
CA ALA A 59 13.31 -5.65 8.27
C ALA A 59 12.49 -6.15 9.48
N GLU A 60 12.81 -5.66 10.68
CA GLU A 60 12.11 -6.06 11.91
C GLU A 60 10.66 -5.56 11.95
N LEU A 61 10.30 -4.57 11.13
CA LEU A 61 8.93 -4.06 11.06
C LEU A 61 8.09 -4.72 9.96
N LEU A 62 8.71 -5.46 9.05
CA LEU A 62 8.01 -6.09 7.93
C LEU A 62 6.90 -7.03 8.40
N GLY A 63 7.22 -7.95 9.31
CA GLY A 63 6.23 -8.89 9.84
C GLY A 63 5.05 -8.20 10.49
N PRO A 64 5.27 -7.35 11.49
CA PRO A 64 4.18 -6.61 12.14
C PRO A 64 3.40 -5.71 11.20
N TYR A 65 4.07 -5.03 10.28
CA TYR A 65 3.38 -4.17 9.31
C TYR A 65 2.44 -4.98 8.40
N PHE A 66 2.94 -6.06 7.82
CA PHE A 66 2.13 -6.88 6.91
C PHE A 66 1.08 -7.72 7.65
N ALA A 67 1.27 -8.01 8.94
CA ALA A 67 0.20 -8.56 9.76
C ALA A 67 -1.00 -7.60 9.82
N ASN A 68 -0.73 -6.30 9.91
CA ASN A 68 -1.78 -5.28 9.88
C ASN A 68 -2.43 -5.15 8.50
N VAL A 69 -1.65 -5.26 7.43
CA VAL A 69 -2.19 -5.34 6.06
C VAL A 69 -3.15 -6.53 5.94
N GLN A 70 -2.74 -7.69 6.44
CA GLN A 70 -3.57 -8.89 6.42
C GLN A 70 -4.88 -8.70 7.21
N LEU A 71 -4.78 -8.10 8.39
CA LEU A 71 -5.96 -7.80 9.20
C LEU A 71 -6.97 -6.94 8.43
N LEU A 72 -6.51 -5.88 7.79
CA LEU A 72 -7.36 -5.00 7.00
C LEU A 72 -7.93 -5.72 5.77
N SER A 73 -7.15 -6.58 5.13
CA SER A 73 -7.61 -7.34 3.96
C SER A 73 -8.70 -8.35 4.30
N ARG A 74 -8.83 -8.74 5.58
CA ARG A 74 -9.94 -9.56 6.07
C ARG A 74 -11.13 -8.69 6.46
N ALA A 75 -10.90 -7.62 7.20
CA ALA A 75 -11.96 -6.82 7.81
C ALA A 75 -12.70 -5.95 6.79
N ILE A 76 -11.98 -5.30 5.89
CA ILE A 76 -12.57 -4.35 4.95
C ILE A 76 -13.56 -5.03 4.00
N PRO A 77 -13.22 -6.15 3.34
CA PRO A 77 -14.21 -6.82 2.49
C PRO A 77 -15.47 -7.22 3.26
N LYS A 78 -15.32 -7.74 4.47
CA LYS A 78 -16.49 -8.11 5.29
C LYS A 78 -17.36 -6.91 5.62
N ALA A 79 -16.75 -5.80 6.02
CA ALA A 79 -17.46 -4.57 6.35
C ALA A 79 -18.24 -4.02 5.15
N MET A 80 -17.70 -4.20 3.96
CA MET A 80 -18.28 -3.65 2.72
C MET A 80 -19.07 -4.70 1.92
N GLU A 81 -19.30 -5.89 2.48
CA GLU A 81 -20.01 -6.98 1.81
C GLU A 81 -19.38 -7.32 0.44
N ALA A 82 -18.06 -7.27 0.39
CA ALA A 82 -17.27 -7.53 -0.79
C ALA A 82 -16.67 -8.94 -0.75
N GLN A 83 -16.41 -9.53 -1.93
CA GLN A 83 -15.88 -10.88 -2.05
C GLN A 83 -14.37 -10.92 -1.95
N GLY A 84 -13.68 -9.81 -2.25
CA GLY A 84 -12.24 -9.78 -2.27
C GLY A 84 -11.66 -8.41 -2.00
N SER A 85 -10.36 -8.29 -2.20
CA SER A 85 -9.64 -7.05 -1.99
C SER A 85 -8.53 -6.90 -3.03
N PHE A 86 -8.15 -5.65 -3.26
CA PHE A 86 -6.94 -5.30 -3.98
C PHE A 86 -5.99 -4.63 -2.99
N VAL A 87 -4.79 -5.16 -2.86
CA VAL A 87 -3.77 -4.65 -1.93
C VAL A 87 -2.57 -4.21 -2.76
N ALA A 88 -2.16 -2.96 -2.62
CA ALA A 88 -1.10 -2.41 -3.44
C ALA A 88 -0.30 -1.33 -2.73
N ILE A 89 0.97 -1.23 -3.11
CA ILE A 89 1.88 -0.17 -2.70
C ILE A 89 2.49 0.42 -3.96
N ASN A 90 2.46 1.75 -4.09
CA ASN A 90 3.21 2.46 -5.11
C ASN A 90 4.50 2.98 -4.49
N ASN A 91 5.63 2.55 -5.02
CA ASN A 91 6.93 3.05 -4.59
C ASN A 91 7.47 4.01 -5.65
N VAL A 92 7.64 5.27 -5.29
CA VAL A 92 8.16 6.37 -6.10
C VAL A 92 7.21 6.75 -7.24
N VAL A 93 7.04 5.90 -8.25
CA VAL A 93 6.16 6.18 -9.39
C VAL A 93 4.71 6.04 -8.97
N SER A 94 3.89 7.03 -9.27
CA SER A 94 2.48 7.12 -8.88
C SER A 94 2.26 7.16 -7.36
N GLN A 95 3.29 7.47 -6.61
CA GLN A 95 3.20 7.65 -5.17
C GLN A 95 2.86 9.10 -4.88
N SER A 96 1.58 9.37 -4.61
CA SER A 96 1.07 10.72 -4.41
C SER A 96 1.64 11.40 -3.15
N VAL A 97 1.93 10.62 -2.12
CA VAL A 97 2.52 11.10 -0.87
C VAL A 97 3.77 10.28 -0.60
N PRO A 98 4.95 10.90 -0.42
CA PRO A 98 6.21 10.16 -0.20
C PRO A 98 6.34 9.68 1.25
N HIS A 99 5.39 8.89 1.67
CA HIS A 99 5.31 8.17 2.93
C HIS A 99 4.67 6.84 2.61
N LEU A 100 5.35 5.75 2.93
CA LEU A 100 4.88 4.40 2.62
C LEU A 100 3.41 4.26 2.99
N HIS A 101 2.60 3.84 2.04
CA HIS A 101 1.20 3.55 2.31
C HIS A 101 0.73 2.38 1.46
N THR A 102 -0.02 1.52 2.10
CA THR A 102 -0.59 0.34 1.47
C THR A 102 -2.08 0.57 1.26
N HIS A 103 -2.48 0.52 -0.01
CA HIS A 103 -3.89 0.58 -0.38
C HIS A 103 -4.54 -0.76 -0.09
N VAL A 104 -5.69 -0.74 0.58
CA VAL A 104 -6.55 -1.91 0.73
C VAL A 104 -7.92 -1.52 0.22
N VAL A 105 -8.32 -2.10 -0.90
CA VAL A 105 -9.53 -1.72 -1.63
C VAL A 105 -10.48 -2.92 -1.66
N PRO A 106 -11.71 -2.79 -1.15
CA PRO A 106 -12.68 -3.89 -1.26
C PRO A 106 -13.10 -4.07 -2.72
N ARG A 107 -13.25 -5.33 -3.14
CA ARG A 107 -13.58 -5.67 -4.51
C ARG A 107 -14.82 -6.54 -4.57
N VAL A 108 -15.79 -6.14 -5.38
CA VAL A 108 -16.91 -6.99 -5.74
C VAL A 108 -16.78 -7.42 -7.21
N ARG A 109 -17.33 -8.59 -7.54
CA ARG A 109 -17.29 -9.08 -8.92
C ARG A 109 -17.97 -8.07 -9.84
N LYS A 110 -17.35 -7.78 -10.98
CA LYS A 110 -17.84 -6.84 -11.99
C LYS A 110 -17.93 -5.40 -11.51
N ASP A 111 -17.06 -5.01 -10.59
CA ASP A 111 -17.03 -3.65 -10.04
C ASP A 111 -16.45 -2.60 -11.00
N GLY A 112 -15.99 -3.01 -12.18
CA GLY A 112 -15.43 -2.10 -13.17
C GLY A 112 -13.93 -1.88 -13.05
N LEU A 113 -13.30 -2.28 -11.97
CA LEU A 113 -11.84 -2.22 -11.85
C LEU A 113 -11.23 -3.34 -12.68
N ARG A 114 -10.64 -2.97 -13.80
CA ARG A 114 -10.16 -3.93 -14.79
C ARG A 114 -8.65 -3.83 -14.96
N GLY A 115 -8.12 -4.66 -15.86
CA GLY A 115 -6.72 -4.68 -16.20
C GLY A 115 -6.21 -3.46 -16.97
N PHE A 116 -7.00 -2.37 -17.07
CA PHE A 116 -6.53 -1.16 -17.72
C PHE A 116 -5.31 -0.55 -17.00
N PHE A 117 -5.25 -0.73 -15.69
CA PHE A 117 -4.06 -0.35 -14.92
C PHE A 117 -3.02 -1.47 -14.90
N TRP A 118 -3.24 -2.51 -15.68
CA TRP A 118 -2.42 -3.72 -15.76
C TRP A 118 -2.08 -4.03 -17.22
N PRO A 119 -1.49 -3.05 -17.95
CA PRO A 119 -1.11 -3.31 -19.33
C PRO A 119 -0.06 -4.42 -19.36
N ARG A 120 -0.14 -5.25 -20.41
CA ARG A 120 0.78 -6.37 -20.56
C ARG A 120 1.76 -6.10 -21.66
N THR A 121 2.99 -6.47 -21.43
CA THR A 121 4.02 -6.51 -22.47
C THR A 121 4.50 -7.94 -22.63
N LYS A 122 5.26 -8.21 -23.68
CA LYS A 122 5.82 -9.53 -23.93
C LYS A 122 7.33 -9.42 -23.99
N TYR A 123 8.01 -10.49 -23.56
CA TYR A 123 9.42 -10.63 -23.91
C TYR A 123 9.52 -10.98 -25.39
N GLU A 124 10.52 -10.45 -26.06
CA GLU A 124 10.75 -10.69 -27.50
C GLU A 124 11.25 -12.11 -27.76
N SER A 125 11.89 -12.75 -26.75
CA SER A 125 12.47 -14.06 -26.84
C SER A 125 12.67 -14.68 -25.46
N ASP A 126 12.88 -15.98 -25.42
CA ASP A 126 13.24 -16.68 -24.18
C ASP A 126 14.59 -16.19 -23.66
N GLU A 127 15.51 -15.83 -24.55
CA GLU A 127 16.83 -15.28 -24.21
C GLU A 127 16.69 -13.93 -23.51
N GLN A 128 15.78 -13.08 -23.97
CA GLN A 128 15.52 -11.80 -23.32
C GLN A 128 14.96 -12.02 -21.91
N ALA A 129 14.00 -12.92 -21.75
CA ALA A 129 13.44 -13.24 -20.44
C ALA A 129 14.50 -13.76 -19.47
N ALA A 130 15.38 -14.66 -19.96
CA ALA A 130 16.47 -15.20 -19.16
C ALA A 130 17.47 -14.11 -18.74
N ALA A 131 17.78 -13.18 -19.63
CA ALA A 131 18.68 -12.06 -19.34
C ALA A 131 18.11 -11.14 -18.27
N VAL A 132 16.81 -10.84 -18.34
CA VAL A 132 16.12 -10.03 -17.33
C VAL A 132 16.16 -10.74 -15.96
N ALA A 133 15.85 -12.03 -15.93
CA ALA A 133 15.89 -12.81 -14.70
C ALA A 133 17.30 -12.80 -14.09
N GLU A 134 18.34 -12.96 -14.90
CA GLU A 134 19.73 -12.93 -14.44
C GLU A 134 20.12 -11.57 -13.89
N ALA A 135 19.71 -10.49 -14.56
CA ALA A 135 19.98 -9.12 -14.09
C ALA A 135 19.39 -8.89 -12.70
N ILE A 136 18.19 -9.41 -12.46
CA ILE A 136 17.54 -9.32 -11.15
C ILE A 136 18.31 -10.16 -10.11
N ARG A 137 18.63 -11.40 -10.43
CA ARG A 137 19.35 -12.29 -9.51
C ARG A 137 20.66 -11.70 -9.03
N GLN A 138 21.37 -10.98 -9.92
CA GLN A 138 22.67 -10.39 -9.57
C GLN A 138 22.55 -9.28 -8.52
N LEU A 139 21.36 -8.71 -8.33
CA LEU A 139 21.13 -7.65 -7.35
C LEU A 139 20.48 -8.15 -6.07
N MET A 140 20.16 -9.44 -6.00
CA MET A 140 19.58 -10.06 -4.79
C MET A 140 20.70 -10.46 -3.82
#